data_e04a62fd02e7e48aa0419df918708235
#
_entry.id   e04a62fd02e7e48aa0419df918708235
#
_cell.length_a   1.000
_cell.length_b   1.000
_cell.length_c   1.000
_cell.angle_alpha   90.00
_cell.angle_beta   90.00
_cell.angle_gamma   90.00
#
_symmetry.space_group_name_H-M   'P 1'
#
loop_
_entity.id
_entity.type
_entity.pdbx_description
1 polymer ?
#
loop_
_entity_poly.entity_id
_entity_poly.type
_entity_poly.pdbx_seq_one_letter_code
_entity_poly.pdbx_strand_id
1 'polypeptide(L)'
;AGGLPARFAAGNGKGGAGMTYIENVFICMASPLLIAALCMGKRQTKFFLFCLAGMGACLLSAYINTFFAALYGADNLAATAEIAPVVEEVMKLLPLLFYLLIFEPKTEQIKISAVITALSFATFENICYLIQNGAGHFSFIFFRGIGTGAMHVICGAIVGGGLAYVWQRTWLKIAGTCGLLGAAITFHALYNLLIAYGGAVQYAAYVLPVMILAAGKLIVRRLTS
;
A
#
# COMPACT_ATOMS: atom_id res chain seq x y z
N ALA A 1 12.15 -5.24 10.49
CA ALA A 1 11.81 -6.27 9.52
C ALA A 1 10.30 -6.23 9.29
N GLY A 2 9.81 -5.53 8.30
CA GLY A 2 8.40 -5.26 8.10
C GLY A 2 7.85 -5.71 6.75
N GLY A 3 8.53 -6.60 6.04
CA GLY A 3 7.95 -7.27 4.88
C GLY A 3 7.20 -8.51 5.33
N LEU A 4 6.14 -8.86 4.63
CA LEU A 4 5.47 -10.16 4.78
C LEU A 4 6.51 -11.27 4.57
N PRO A 5 6.91 -12.04 5.60
CA PRO A 5 7.89 -13.09 5.41
C PRO A 5 7.28 -14.19 4.52
N ALA A 6 8.11 -14.82 3.69
CA ALA A 6 7.80 -15.93 2.79
C ALA A 6 7.29 -17.21 3.51
N ARG A 7 6.63 -17.10 4.65
CA ARG A 7 6.10 -18.21 5.44
C ARG A 7 4.58 -18.38 5.34
N PHE A 8 4.02 -18.20 4.15
CA PHE A 8 2.64 -18.63 3.93
C PHE A 8 2.47 -20.16 3.77
N ALA A 9 3.56 -20.92 3.63
CA ALA A 9 3.50 -22.32 3.22
C ALA A 9 4.07 -23.36 4.20
N ALA A 10 4.48 -23.01 5.42
CA ALA A 10 5.05 -24.01 6.32
C ALA A 10 4.71 -23.75 7.80
N GLY A 11 3.49 -24.03 8.16
CA GLY A 11 3.07 -24.19 9.57
C GLY A 11 3.40 -25.62 10.03
N ASN A 12 4.60 -25.87 10.50
CA ASN A 12 4.89 -27.08 11.23
C ASN A 12 4.92 -26.79 12.73
N GLY A 13 3.91 -27.23 13.44
CA GLY A 13 4.11 -27.71 14.77
C GLY A 13 3.41 -27.10 15.96
N LYS A 14 2.54 -27.86 16.51
CA LYS A 14 2.22 -28.08 17.94
C LYS A 14 1.62 -26.89 18.71
N GLY A 15 0.33 -26.92 18.79
CA GLY A 15 -0.50 -26.15 19.70
C GLY A 15 -1.72 -25.61 18.94
N GLY A 16 -2.94 -26.04 19.27
CA GLY A 16 -4.19 -25.80 18.55
C GLY A 16 -4.66 -24.33 18.43
N ALA A 17 -3.80 -23.44 17.94
CA ALA A 17 -4.22 -22.16 17.39
C ALA A 17 -4.60 -22.44 15.94
N GLY A 18 -5.88 -22.32 15.61
CA GLY A 18 -6.38 -22.51 14.25
C GLY A 18 -5.58 -21.65 13.28
N MET A 19 -5.17 -22.24 12.16
CA MET A 19 -4.43 -21.54 11.08
C MET A 19 -5.33 -20.44 10.52
N THR A 20 -4.94 -19.18 10.69
CA THR A 20 -5.71 -18.05 10.17
C THR A 20 -5.31 -17.83 8.71
N TYR A 21 -6.23 -18.08 7.81
CA TYR A 21 -6.06 -17.82 6.39
C TYR A 21 -6.32 -16.34 6.11
N ILE A 22 -5.38 -15.65 5.48
CA ILE A 22 -5.49 -14.23 5.14
C ILE A 22 -6.66 -13.96 4.21
N GLU A 23 -6.98 -14.91 3.35
CA GLU A 23 -8.15 -14.86 2.48
C GLU A 23 -9.45 -14.75 3.27
N ASN A 24 -9.56 -15.46 4.38
CA ASN A 24 -10.72 -15.38 5.25
C ASN A 24 -10.85 -14.01 5.91
N VAL A 25 -9.70 -13.42 6.31
CA VAL A 25 -9.66 -12.05 6.83
C VAL A 25 -10.06 -11.05 5.75
N PHE A 26 -9.56 -11.23 4.52
CA PHE A 26 -9.95 -10.41 3.39
C PHE A 26 -11.46 -10.48 3.15
N ILE A 27 -12.06 -11.67 3.08
CA ILE A 27 -13.50 -11.85 2.89
C ILE A 27 -14.30 -11.18 4.01
N CYS A 28 -13.89 -11.36 5.27
CA CYS A 28 -14.54 -10.72 6.43
C CYS A 28 -14.56 -9.19 6.32
N MET A 29 -13.48 -8.58 5.85
CA MET A 29 -13.37 -7.13 5.69
C MET A 29 -14.03 -6.64 4.42
N ALA A 30 -13.89 -7.36 3.32
CA ALA A 30 -14.39 -6.96 2.00
C ALA A 30 -15.92 -7.08 1.90
N SER A 31 -16.54 -8.07 2.55
CA SER A 31 -17.98 -8.30 2.44
C SER A 31 -18.83 -7.09 2.89
N PRO A 32 -18.61 -6.47 4.06
CA PRO A 32 -19.40 -5.29 4.44
C PRO A 32 -19.12 -4.08 3.54
N LEU A 33 -17.90 -3.91 3.03
CA LEU A 33 -17.58 -2.85 2.08
C LEU A 33 -18.25 -3.06 0.73
N LEU A 34 -18.36 -4.31 0.28
CA LEU A 34 -19.10 -4.65 -0.94
C LEU A 34 -20.60 -4.37 -0.78
N ILE A 35 -21.20 -4.76 0.36
CA ILE A 35 -22.58 -4.44 0.67
C ILE A 35 -22.79 -2.93 0.67
N ALA A 36 -21.92 -2.17 1.32
CA ALA A 36 -21.98 -0.70 1.32
C ALA A 36 -21.89 -0.12 -0.11
N ALA A 37 -20.99 -0.66 -0.95
CA ALA A 37 -20.89 -0.27 -2.35
C ALA A 37 -22.16 -0.50 -3.15
N LEU A 38 -22.88 -1.59 -2.88
CA LEU A 38 -24.14 -1.94 -3.56
C LEU A 38 -25.33 -1.12 -3.06
N CYS A 39 -25.34 -0.72 -1.78
CA CYS A 39 -26.45 -0.02 -1.16
C CYS A 39 -26.37 1.52 -1.28
N MET A 40 -25.19 2.07 -1.56
CA MET A 40 -24.97 3.51 -1.56
C MET A 40 -25.01 4.14 -2.96
N GLY A 41 -25.11 5.48 -3.00
CA GLY A 41 -25.13 6.23 -4.26
C GLY A 41 -23.79 6.22 -4.99
N LYS A 42 -23.78 6.54 -6.28
CA LYS A 42 -22.63 6.41 -7.21
C LYS A 42 -21.30 7.00 -6.69
N ARG A 43 -21.32 8.06 -5.91
CA ARG A 43 -20.10 8.68 -5.37
C ARG A 43 -19.46 7.81 -4.28
N GLN A 44 -20.27 7.32 -3.37
CA GLN A 44 -19.87 6.44 -2.26
C GLN A 44 -19.47 5.07 -2.77
N THR A 45 -20.18 4.54 -3.77
CA THR A 45 -19.84 3.27 -4.43
C THR A 45 -18.40 3.29 -4.95
N LYS A 46 -17.96 4.36 -5.63
CA LYS A 46 -16.58 4.48 -6.11
C LYS A 46 -15.56 4.44 -4.96
N PHE A 47 -15.85 5.10 -3.85
CA PHE A 47 -15.00 5.07 -2.66
C PHE A 47 -14.80 3.63 -2.16
N PHE A 48 -15.88 2.89 -1.95
CA PHE A 48 -15.80 1.50 -1.47
C PHE A 48 -15.14 0.55 -2.48
N LEU A 49 -15.34 0.77 -3.77
CA LEU A 49 -14.66 -0.01 -4.81
C LEU A 49 -13.14 0.19 -4.78
N PHE A 50 -12.65 1.42 -4.57
CA PHE A 50 -11.21 1.66 -4.41
C PHE A 50 -10.66 1.14 -3.08
N CYS A 51 -11.48 1.12 -2.02
CA CYS A 51 -11.11 0.41 -0.78
C CYS A 51 -10.92 -1.09 -1.04
N LEU A 52 -11.87 -1.73 -1.70
CA LEU A 52 -11.79 -3.16 -2.06
C LEU A 52 -10.60 -3.44 -2.98
N ALA A 53 -10.36 -2.56 -3.98
CA ALA A 53 -9.25 -2.69 -4.90
C ALA A 53 -7.89 -2.58 -4.18
N GLY A 54 -7.74 -1.66 -3.22
CA GLY A 54 -6.51 -1.52 -2.43
C GLY A 54 -6.24 -2.74 -1.54
N MET A 55 -7.26 -3.24 -0.84
CA MET A 55 -7.16 -4.46 -0.04
C MET A 55 -6.86 -5.69 -0.92
N GLY A 56 -7.52 -5.82 -2.07
CA GLY A 56 -7.28 -6.89 -3.04
C GLY A 56 -5.87 -6.83 -3.63
N ALA A 57 -5.38 -5.62 -3.94
CA ALA A 57 -4.00 -5.41 -4.38
C ALA A 57 -2.99 -5.88 -3.33
N CYS A 58 -3.22 -5.61 -2.03
CA CYS A 58 -2.37 -6.10 -0.94
C CYS A 58 -2.37 -7.63 -0.86
N LEU A 59 -3.55 -8.25 -0.89
CA LEU A 59 -3.67 -9.72 -0.88
C LEU A 59 -2.91 -10.36 -2.05
N LEU A 60 -3.13 -9.87 -3.27
CA LEU A 60 -2.44 -10.39 -4.45
C LEU A 60 -0.93 -10.13 -4.40
N SER A 61 -0.50 -8.96 -3.90
CA SER A 61 0.92 -8.65 -3.70
C SER A 61 1.59 -9.66 -2.79
N ALA A 62 0.92 -10.12 -1.73
CA ALA A 62 1.49 -11.11 -0.81
C ALA A 62 1.84 -12.43 -1.52
N TYR A 63 0.96 -12.91 -2.41
CA TYR A 63 1.23 -14.12 -3.20
C TYR A 63 2.34 -13.91 -4.23
N ILE A 64 2.31 -12.78 -4.94
CA ILE A 64 3.31 -12.46 -5.96
C ILE A 64 4.68 -12.24 -5.32
N ASN A 65 4.76 -11.55 -4.18
CA ASN A 65 6.00 -11.40 -3.40
C ASN A 65 6.59 -12.75 -2.99
N THR A 66 5.74 -13.65 -2.47
CA THR A 66 6.16 -15.00 -2.09
C THR A 66 6.68 -15.79 -3.28
N PHE A 67 5.98 -15.70 -4.42
CA PHE A 67 6.41 -16.37 -5.65
C PHE A 67 7.78 -15.86 -6.13
N PHE A 68 7.98 -14.53 -6.23
CA PHE A 68 9.25 -13.97 -6.67
C PHE A 68 10.38 -14.21 -5.66
N ALA A 69 10.11 -14.12 -4.36
CA ALA A 69 11.11 -14.43 -3.33
C ALA A 69 11.59 -15.87 -3.45
N ALA A 70 10.68 -16.82 -3.69
CA ALA A 70 11.03 -18.23 -3.92
C ALA A 70 11.78 -18.42 -5.24
N LEU A 71 11.34 -17.78 -6.33
CA LEU A 71 11.94 -17.88 -7.65
C LEU A 71 13.40 -17.38 -7.68
N TYR A 72 13.68 -16.28 -6.99
CA TYR A 72 15.02 -15.68 -6.95
C TYR A 72 15.87 -16.15 -5.77
N GLY A 73 15.34 -17.01 -4.89
CA GLY A 73 16.04 -17.42 -3.67
C GLY A 73 16.36 -16.24 -2.74
N ALA A 74 15.47 -15.22 -2.72
CA ALA A 74 15.71 -14.00 -1.99
C ALA A 74 15.66 -14.23 -0.46
N ASP A 75 16.60 -13.65 0.25
CA ASP A 75 16.53 -13.57 1.72
C ASP A 75 15.46 -12.57 2.19
N ASN A 76 15.27 -12.46 3.49
CA ASN A 76 14.25 -11.58 4.06
C ASN A 76 14.48 -10.09 3.71
N LEU A 77 15.72 -9.65 3.60
CA LEU A 77 16.06 -8.27 3.26
C LEU A 77 15.74 -8.00 1.80
N ALA A 78 16.22 -8.84 0.88
CA ALA A 78 15.94 -8.72 -0.55
C ALA A 78 14.43 -8.81 -0.84
N ALA A 79 13.72 -9.77 -0.21
CA ALA A 79 12.28 -9.89 -0.35
C ALA A 79 11.53 -8.61 0.09
N THR A 80 11.97 -7.98 1.17
CA THR A 80 11.29 -6.82 1.77
C THR A 80 11.67 -5.50 1.10
N ALA A 81 12.97 -5.28 0.80
CA ALA A 81 13.46 -4.01 0.31
C ALA A 81 13.53 -3.92 -1.22
N GLU A 82 13.59 -5.05 -1.92
CA GLU A 82 13.74 -5.06 -3.38
C GLU A 82 12.49 -5.58 -4.09
N ILE A 83 11.94 -6.74 -3.68
CA ILE A 83 10.79 -7.35 -4.37
C ILE A 83 9.48 -6.68 -3.97
N ALA A 84 9.19 -6.59 -2.68
CA ALA A 84 7.90 -6.10 -2.19
C ALA A 84 7.55 -4.70 -2.70
N PRO A 85 8.44 -3.68 -2.65
CA PRO A 85 8.10 -2.35 -3.14
C PRO A 85 7.72 -2.32 -4.63
N VAL A 86 8.39 -3.12 -5.46
CA VAL A 86 8.08 -3.20 -6.89
C VAL A 86 6.70 -3.81 -7.11
N VAL A 87 6.45 -4.96 -6.53
CA VAL A 87 5.17 -5.67 -6.69
C VAL A 87 4.00 -4.85 -6.15
N GLU A 88 4.15 -4.30 -4.96
CA GLU A 88 3.09 -3.59 -4.26
C GLU A 88 2.72 -2.27 -4.96
N GLU A 89 3.70 -1.49 -5.43
CA GLU A 89 3.40 -0.26 -6.16
C GLU A 89 2.77 -0.54 -7.52
N VAL A 90 3.22 -1.59 -8.22
CA VAL A 90 2.58 -2.05 -9.46
C VAL A 90 1.14 -2.49 -9.19
N MET A 91 0.89 -3.30 -8.17
CA MET A 91 -0.46 -3.78 -7.85
C MET A 91 -1.41 -2.66 -7.45
N LYS A 92 -0.94 -1.62 -6.74
CA LYS A 92 -1.72 -0.41 -6.44
C LYS A 92 -2.01 0.43 -7.67
N LEU A 93 -1.11 0.44 -8.64
CA LEU A 93 -1.28 1.19 -9.89
C LEU A 93 -2.35 0.56 -10.81
N LEU A 94 -2.49 -0.77 -10.86
CA LEU A 94 -3.39 -1.45 -11.79
C LEU A 94 -4.86 -0.97 -11.73
N PRO A 95 -5.53 -0.88 -10.56
CA PRO A 95 -6.91 -0.38 -10.51
C PRO A 95 -7.03 1.09 -10.94
N LEU A 96 -5.98 1.90 -10.75
CA LEU A 96 -5.95 3.29 -11.21
C LEU A 96 -5.82 3.37 -12.72
N LEU A 97 -4.96 2.56 -13.33
CA LEU A 97 -4.83 2.49 -14.79
C LEU A 97 -6.13 2.02 -15.44
N PHE A 98 -6.76 0.98 -14.89
CA PHE A 98 -8.07 0.54 -15.35
C PHE A 98 -9.10 1.66 -15.29
N TYR A 99 -9.14 2.40 -14.17
CA TYR A 99 -10.06 3.53 -13.99
C TYR A 99 -9.80 4.66 -15.00
N LEU A 100 -8.53 4.99 -15.25
CA LEU A 100 -8.12 6.01 -16.22
C LEU A 100 -8.49 5.63 -17.67
N LEU A 101 -8.28 4.36 -18.03
CA LEU A 101 -8.51 3.88 -19.39
C LEU A 101 -9.99 3.75 -19.75
N ILE A 102 -10.84 3.40 -18.77
CA ILE A 102 -12.26 3.09 -19.04
C ILE A 102 -13.17 4.29 -18.76
N PHE A 103 -12.87 5.09 -17.72
CA PHE A 103 -13.83 6.07 -17.20
C PHE A 103 -13.44 7.53 -17.40
N GLU A 104 -12.24 7.82 -17.89
CA GLU A 104 -11.72 9.18 -18.12
C GLU A 104 -12.01 10.15 -16.94
N PRO A 105 -11.56 9.82 -15.72
CA PRO A 105 -11.94 10.56 -14.52
C PRO A 105 -11.35 11.97 -14.50
N LYS A 106 -12.01 12.87 -13.76
CA LYS A 106 -11.48 14.20 -13.48
C LYS A 106 -10.22 14.11 -12.59
N THR A 107 -9.33 15.09 -12.72
CA THR A 107 -8.06 15.21 -11.96
C THR A 107 -8.19 14.90 -10.46
N GLU A 108 -9.19 15.51 -9.79
CA GLU A 108 -9.41 15.29 -8.35
C GLU A 108 -9.87 13.86 -8.03
N GLN A 109 -10.59 13.22 -8.93
CA GLN A 109 -11.00 11.82 -8.76
C GLN A 109 -9.81 10.87 -8.84
N ILE A 110 -8.84 11.15 -9.72
CA ILE A 110 -7.60 10.37 -9.85
C ILE A 110 -6.82 10.42 -8.54
N LYS A 111 -6.57 11.64 -8.01
CA LYS A 111 -5.84 11.85 -6.77
C LYS A 111 -6.49 11.14 -5.58
N ILE A 112 -7.79 11.33 -5.42
CA ILE A 112 -8.56 10.73 -4.33
C ILE A 112 -8.55 9.21 -4.44
N SER A 113 -8.78 8.64 -5.63
CA SER A 113 -8.77 7.19 -5.84
C SER A 113 -7.42 6.56 -5.53
N ALA A 114 -6.32 7.22 -5.92
CA ALA A 114 -4.96 6.74 -5.62
C ALA A 114 -4.68 6.71 -4.10
N VAL A 115 -5.06 7.77 -3.39
CA VAL A 115 -4.89 7.84 -1.93
C VAL A 115 -5.76 6.79 -1.22
N ILE A 116 -7.02 6.60 -1.65
CA ILE A 116 -7.91 5.59 -1.08
C ILE A 116 -7.34 4.18 -1.29
N THR A 117 -6.88 3.86 -2.50
CA THR A 117 -6.25 2.58 -2.82
C THR A 117 -5.03 2.33 -1.92
N ALA A 118 -4.14 3.32 -1.79
CA ALA A 118 -2.94 3.22 -0.97
C ALA A 118 -3.26 3.07 0.53
N LEU A 119 -4.24 3.82 1.04
CA LEU A 119 -4.67 3.75 2.43
C LEU A 119 -5.29 2.39 2.76
N SER A 120 -6.14 1.87 1.89
CA SER A 120 -6.80 0.58 2.08
C SER A 120 -5.81 -0.58 1.95
N PHE A 121 -4.83 -0.46 1.04
CA PHE A 121 -3.69 -1.37 0.95
C PHE A 121 -2.95 -1.43 2.30
N ALA A 122 -2.50 -0.29 2.82
CA ALA A 122 -1.78 -0.18 4.09
C ALA A 122 -2.60 -0.71 5.28
N THR A 123 -3.91 -0.45 5.30
CA THR A 123 -4.79 -0.94 6.35
C THR A 123 -4.82 -2.46 6.38
N PHE A 124 -5.00 -3.09 5.22
CA PHE A 124 -5.02 -4.55 5.13
C PHE A 124 -3.65 -5.16 5.43
N GLU A 125 -2.56 -4.55 4.95
CA GLU A 125 -1.19 -4.96 5.25
C GLU A 125 -0.90 -4.91 6.76
N ASN A 126 -1.32 -3.86 7.46
CA ASN A 126 -1.17 -3.75 8.91
C ASN A 126 -1.93 -4.86 9.64
N ILE A 127 -3.12 -5.23 9.19
CA ILE A 127 -3.89 -6.34 9.78
C ILE A 127 -3.18 -7.66 9.53
N CYS A 128 -2.69 -7.92 8.32
CA CYS A 128 -1.89 -9.12 8.01
C CYS A 128 -0.65 -9.21 8.89
N TYR A 129 0.03 -8.07 9.10
CA TYR A 129 1.19 -8.01 9.99
C TYR A 129 0.84 -8.38 11.43
N LEU A 130 -0.25 -7.84 11.97
CA LEU A 130 -0.72 -8.15 13.33
C LEU A 130 -1.04 -9.63 13.50
N ILE A 131 -1.68 -10.24 12.51
CA ILE A 131 -2.03 -11.67 12.54
C ILE A 131 -0.77 -12.53 12.57
N GLN A 132 0.27 -12.15 11.84
CA GLN A 132 1.50 -12.95 11.72
C GLN A 132 2.47 -12.75 12.89
N ASN A 133 2.57 -11.52 13.39
CA ASN A 133 3.60 -11.14 14.37
C ASN A 133 3.04 -10.86 15.77
N GLY A 134 1.71 -10.84 15.91
CA GLY A 134 1.03 -10.50 17.15
C GLY A 134 1.07 -9.00 17.49
N ALA A 135 0.42 -8.64 18.57
CA ALA A 135 0.26 -7.26 19.04
C ALA A 135 0.93 -7.03 20.41
N GLY A 136 2.09 -7.64 20.65
CA GLY A 136 2.73 -7.68 21.97
C GLY A 136 3.13 -6.31 22.56
N HIS A 137 3.46 -5.33 21.71
CA HIS A 137 3.92 -4.00 22.16
C HIS A 137 3.14 -2.90 21.47
N PHE A 138 2.24 -2.25 22.19
CA PHE A 138 1.38 -1.18 21.68
C PHE A 138 2.16 -0.05 21.00
N SER A 139 3.24 0.45 21.62
CA SER A 139 4.04 1.54 21.05
C SER A 139 4.62 1.18 19.67
N PHE A 140 5.17 -0.02 19.52
CA PHE A 140 5.69 -0.48 18.25
C PHE A 140 4.60 -0.56 17.17
N ILE A 141 3.45 -1.15 17.50
CA ILE A 141 2.31 -1.27 16.59
C ILE A 141 1.78 0.11 16.18
N PHE A 142 1.72 1.05 17.13
CA PHE A 142 1.28 2.42 16.88
C PHE A 142 2.21 3.13 15.86
N PHE A 143 3.53 3.14 16.13
CA PHE A 143 4.50 3.76 15.23
C PHE A 143 4.53 3.10 13.85
N ARG A 144 4.52 1.77 13.81
CA ARG A 144 4.48 1.01 12.57
C ARG A 144 3.20 1.31 11.78
N GLY A 145 2.04 1.21 12.42
CA GLY A 145 0.75 1.43 11.76
C GLY A 145 0.63 2.80 11.12
N ILE A 146 1.00 3.86 11.87
CA ILE A 146 0.98 5.23 11.36
C ILE A 146 2.09 5.47 10.32
N GLY A 147 3.32 5.03 10.57
CA GLY A 147 4.46 5.26 9.69
C GLY A 147 4.31 4.56 8.34
N THR A 148 3.94 3.26 8.35
CA THR A 148 3.70 2.49 7.13
C THR A 148 2.48 3.03 6.38
N GLY A 149 1.40 3.37 7.10
CA GLY A 149 0.23 4.01 6.49
C GLY A 149 0.58 5.32 5.81
N ALA A 150 1.35 6.19 6.46
CA ALA A 150 1.81 7.46 5.90
C ALA A 150 2.72 7.25 4.67
N MET A 151 3.60 6.27 4.70
CA MET A 151 4.47 5.91 3.57
C MET A 151 3.63 5.54 2.34
N HIS A 152 2.67 4.63 2.47
CA HIS A 152 1.79 4.25 1.36
C HIS A 152 0.96 5.42 0.84
N VAL A 153 0.47 6.30 1.73
CA VAL A 153 -0.27 7.51 1.33
C VAL A 153 0.63 8.45 0.51
N ILE A 154 1.92 8.60 0.86
CA ILE A 154 2.87 9.39 0.06
C ILE A 154 3.05 8.76 -1.33
N CYS A 155 3.28 7.44 -1.41
CA CYS A 155 3.37 6.74 -2.70
C CYS A 155 2.10 6.94 -3.54
N GLY A 156 0.92 6.78 -2.94
CA GLY A 156 -0.36 7.04 -3.58
C GLY A 156 -0.53 8.49 -4.04
N ALA A 157 -0.06 9.47 -3.25
CA ALA A 157 -0.10 10.88 -3.60
C ALA A 157 0.86 11.23 -4.74
N ILE A 158 2.08 10.66 -4.75
CA ILE A 158 3.04 10.80 -5.86
C ILE A 158 2.41 10.27 -7.16
N VAL A 159 1.92 9.04 -7.14
CA VAL A 159 1.31 8.41 -8.31
C VAL A 159 0.04 9.15 -8.74
N GLY A 160 -0.91 9.35 -7.83
CA GLY A 160 -2.20 9.99 -8.15
C GLY A 160 -2.08 11.45 -8.56
N GLY A 161 -1.24 12.21 -7.88
CA GLY A 161 -0.97 13.60 -8.24
C GLY A 161 -0.27 13.73 -9.58
N GLY A 162 0.71 12.87 -9.82
CA GLY A 162 1.44 12.83 -11.09
C GLY A 162 0.58 12.34 -12.25
N LEU A 163 -0.18 11.25 -12.09
CA LEU A 163 -1.10 10.73 -13.11
C LEU A 163 -2.14 11.79 -13.52
N ALA A 164 -2.67 12.54 -12.56
CA ALA A 164 -3.60 13.63 -12.84
C ALA A 164 -3.02 14.70 -13.77
N TYR A 165 -1.71 14.84 -13.84
CA TYR A 165 -1.00 15.76 -14.73
C TYR A 165 -0.57 15.08 -16.06
N VAL A 166 0.10 13.91 -15.98
CA VAL A 166 0.70 13.28 -17.16
C VAL A 166 -0.34 12.73 -18.11
N TRP A 167 -1.49 12.30 -17.62
CA TRP A 167 -2.55 11.73 -18.46
C TRP A 167 -3.30 12.76 -19.30
N GLN A 168 -3.15 14.04 -19.01
CA GLN A 168 -3.64 15.13 -19.88
C GLN A 168 -2.75 15.33 -21.14
N ARG A 169 -1.58 14.71 -21.20
CA ARG A 169 -0.58 14.86 -22.27
C ARG A 169 -0.25 13.53 -22.90
N THR A 170 -0.70 13.28 -24.14
CA THR A 170 -0.59 11.98 -24.79
C THR A 170 0.83 11.43 -24.82
N TRP A 171 1.84 12.27 -25.10
CA TRP A 171 3.25 11.86 -25.17
C TRP A 171 3.86 11.52 -23.81
N LEU A 172 3.28 12.00 -22.70
CA LEU A 172 3.75 11.73 -21.34
C LEU A 172 3.09 10.51 -20.69
N LYS A 173 1.98 9.99 -21.23
CA LYS A 173 1.20 8.94 -20.56
C LYS A 173 2.05 7.75 -20.11
N ILE A 174 2.85 7.18 -21.03
CA ILE A 174 3.65 5.99 -20.71
C ILE A 174 4.88 6.38 -19.88
N ALA A 175 5.75 7.25 -20.43
CA ALA A 175 6.99 7.62 -19.77
C ALA A 175 6.76 8.26 -18.39
N GLY A 176 5.76 9.14 -18.28
CA GLY A 176 5.39 9.77 -17.02
C GLY A 176 4.84 8.77 -15.99
N THR A 177 3.99 7.83 -16.42
CA THR A 177 3.48 6.77 -15.53
C THR A 177 4.62 5.89 -15.01
N CYS A 178 5.55 5.47 -15.88
CA CYS A 178 6.73 4.70 -15.46
C CYS A 178 7.63 5.50 -14.49
N GLY A 179 7.85 6.78 -14.76
CA GLY A 179 8.64 7.65 -13.86
C GLY A 179 8.00 7.82 -12.49
N LEU A 180 6.69 8.03 -12.42
CA LEU A 180 5.94 8.13 -11.16
C LEU A 180 5.95 6.82 -10.37
N LEU A 181 5.76 5.70 -11.07
CA LEU A 181 5.87 4.37 -10.46
C LEU A 181 7.27 4.14 -9.92
N GLY A 182 8.32 4.45 -10.69
CA GLY A 182 9.71 4.34 -10.24
C GLY A 182 10.00 5.20 -9.00
N ALA A 183 9.47 6.42 -8.94
CA ALA A 183 9.61 7.29 -7.77
C ALA A 183 8.92 6.70 -6.52
N ALA A 184 7.71 6.16 -6.68
CA ALA A 184 7.00 5.51 -5.59
C ALA A 184 7.72 4.24 -5.11
N ILE A 185 8.18 3.39 -6.03
CA ILE A 185 8.97 2.19 -5.72
C ILE A 185 10.24 2.56 -4.94
N THR A 186 10.98 3.58 -5.42
CA THR A 186 12.22 4.02 -4.77
C THR A 186 11.97 4.52 -3.35
N PHE A 187 10.95 5.36 -3.16
CA PHE A 187 10.60 5.87 -1.83
C PHE A 187 10.21 4.73 -0.88
N HIS A 188 9.38 3.80 -1.36
CA HIS A 188 8.95 2.63 -0.60
C HIS A 188 10.14 1.72 -0.24
N ALA A 189 11.01 1.41 -1.20
CA ALA A 189 12.20 0.59 -0.99
C ALA A 189 13.15 1.20 0.04
N LEU A 190 13.42 2.49 -0.04
CA LEU A 190 14.23 3.21 0.94
C LEU A 190 13.61 3.17 2.33
N TYR A 191 12.30 3.35 2.43
CA TYR A 191 11.59 3.22 3.70
C TYR A 191 11.76 1.82 4.30
N ASN A 192 11.54 0.76 3.53
CA ASN A 192 11.70 -0.61 3.99
C ASN A 192 13.14 -0.94 4.39
N LEU A 193 14.11 -0.42 3.65
CA LEU A 193 15.54 -0.56 3.98
C LEU A 193 15.88 0.09 5.33
N LEU A 194 15.38 1.31 5.58
CA LEU A 194 15.57 2.00 6.86
C LEU A 194 14.90 1.23 8.03
N ILE A 195 13.73 0.67 7.80
CA ILE A 195 13.05 -0.21 8.78
C ILE A 195 13.89 -1.46 9.09
N ALA A 196 14.44 -2.09 8.05
CA ALA A 196 15.25 -3.31 8.17
C ALA A 196 16.56 -3.08 8.95
N TYR A 197 17.10 -1.85 8.91
CA TYR A 197 18.29 -1.49 9.66
C TYR A 197 18.10 -1.61 11.18
N GLY A 198 16.87 -1.38 11.68
CA GLY A 198 16.52 -1.55 13.08
C GLY A 198 16.93 -0.41 14.00
N GLY A 199 16.77 -0.60 15.31
CA GLY A 199 17.17 0.36 16.34
C GLY A 199 16.53 1.74 16.20
N ALA A 200 17.29 2.82 16.49
CA ALA A 200 16.79 4.19 16.40
C ALA A 200 16.42 4.60 14.96
N VAL A 201 17.10 4.05 13.95
CA VAL A 201 16.83 4.31 12.53
C VAL A 201 15.42 3.83 12.14
N GLN A 202 14.98 2.70 12.65
CA GLN A 202 13.63 2.19 12.42
C GLN A 202 12.55 3.15 12.92
N TYR A 203 12.71 3.72 14.12
CA TYR A 203 11.75 4.70 14.65
C TYR A 203 11.79 6.02 13.87
N ALA A 204 12.97 6.48 13.47
CA ALA A 204 13.10 7.64 12.60
C ALA A 204 12.40 7.41 11.26
N ALA A 205 12.52 6.21 10.68
CA ALA A 205 11.84 5.84 9.45
C ALA A 205 10.31 5.88 9.60
N TYR A 206 9.73 5.45 10.72
CA TYR A 206 8.28 5.55 10.95
C TYR A 206 7.79 6.99 11.06
N VAL A 207 8.60 7.90 11.63
CA VAL A 207 8.22 9.31 11.83
C VAL A 207 8.36 10.12 10.55
N LEU A 208 9.36 9.82 9.71
CA LEU A 208 9.69 10.58 8.50
C LEU A 208 8.51 10.77 7.53
N PRO A 209 7.76 9.75 7.13
CA PRO A 209 6.60 9.92 6.25
C PRO A 209 5.52 10.83 6.84
N VAL A 210 5.29 10.74 8.14
CA VAL A 210 4.32 11.60 8.84
C VAL A 210 4.74 13.06 8.78
N MET A 211 6.03 13.34 8.99
CA MET A 211 6.58 14.70 8.87
C MET A 211 6.46 15.24 7.43
N ILE A 212 6.74 14.41 6.42
CA ILE A 212 6.59 14.79 5.01
C ILE A 212 5.13 15.15 4.69
N LEU A 213 4.16 14.35 5.12
CA LEU A 213 2.75 14.66 4.93
C LEU A 213 2.32 15.95 5.64
N ALA A 214 2.76 16.16 6.87
CA ALA A 214 2.47 17.38 7.64
C ALA A 214 3.07 18.62 6.97
N ALA A 215 4.35 18.54 6.56
CA ALA A 215 5.03 19.64 5.85
C ALA A 215 4.36 19.95 4.52
N GLY A 216 4.03 18.93 3.72
CA GLY A 216 3.32 19.08 2.45
C GLY A 216 1.97 19.81 2.62
N LYS A 217 1.20 19.41 3.64
CA LYS A 217 -0.08 20.08 3.96
C LYS A 217 0.10 21.54 4.36
N LEU A 218 1.12 21.88 5.13
CA LEU A 218 1.42 23.26 5.53
C LEU A 218 1.85 24.12 4.32
N ILE A 219 2.69 23.57 3.43
CA ILE A 219 3.11 24.26 2.21
C ILE A 219 1.90 24.55 1.31
N VAL A 220 1.06 23.55 1.05
CA VAL A 220 -0.15 23.74 0.23
C VAL A 220 -1.06 24.81 0.82
N ARG A 221 -1.29 24.80 2.14
CA ARG A 221 -2.11 25.84 2.80
C ARG A 221 -1.55 27.24 2.61
N ARG A 222 -0.22 27.43 2.70
CA ARG A 222 0.41 28.75 2.50
C ARG A 222 0.36 29.23 1.05
N LEU A 223 0.32 28.32 0.09
CA LEU A 223 0.25 28.66 -1.33
C LEU A 223 -1.20 28.98 -1.78
N THR A 224 -2.20 28.56 -1.02
CA THR A 224 -3.63 28.74 -1.32
C THR A 224 -4.31 29.83 -0.47
N SER A 225 -3.63 30.36 0.54
CA SER A 225 -4.04 31.53 1.35
C SER A 225 -3.48 32.83 0.76
#